data_5ddd1d11a929e1ff13a945bd8701e426
#
_entry.id   5ddd1d11a929e1ff13a945bd8701e426
#
_cell.length_a   1.000
_cell.length_b   1.000
_cell.length_c   1.000
_cell.angle_alpha   90.00
_cell.angle_beta   90.00
_cell.angle_gamma   90.00
#
_symmetry.space_group_name_H-M   'P 1'
#
loop_
_entity.id
_entity.type
_entity.pdbx_description
1 polymer ?
#
loop_
_entity_poly.entity_id
_entity_poly.type
_entity_poly.pdbx_seq_one_letter_code
_entity_poly.pdbx_strand_id
1 'polypeptide(L)'
;MTDNRTTTRGARAGKVLGAMLSRPAGAIGLTLVTLHLVLAVIGPWIVPYDYTSMDASQTLAAPSAAHWLGTDHLGRDVLTRVLLGGREALLITGTATPIALLWGGGLGVYLGLRGGWRDEVAMRLVDAFLALPGLLPLLVLITVFGSGSEVLMPTLAFFFGIPVLRVARAAAHEVVARDFISAARARGHRPLEIVRRELLPNVTDPLLVEGAMRWSWMLLGFSALSFLGFGVSPPRPDWGLMVSDARIYMSLAPWGVIAPVVALSTLIVGINLTADALAKTLGLDHSRQAVI
;
A
#
# COMPACT_ATOMS: atom_id res chain seq x y z
N MET A 1 -6.56 25.45 27.18
CA MET A 1 -6.27 25.93 25.80
C MET A 1 -5.96 24.77 24.85
N THR A 2 -6.65 23.64 24.97
CA THR A 2 -6.34 22.34 24.30
C THR A 2 -7.35 21.93 23.23
N ASP A 3 -8.42 22.69 22.98
CA ASP A 3 -9.54 22.23 22.13
C ASP A 3 -9.56 22.78 20.69
N ASN A 4 -8.68 23.72 20.34
CA ASN A 4 -8.71 24.38 19.03
C ASN A 4 -7.87 23.67 17.94
N ARG A 5 -7.06 22.65 18.30
CA ARG A 5 -6.23 21.92 17.32
C ARG A 5 -6.92 20.73 16.67
N THR A 6 -7.90 20.15 17.34
CA THR A 6 -8.66 19.00 16.81
C THR A 6 -9.72 19.43 15.80
N THR A 7 -10.39 20.53 16.04
CA THR A 7 -11.38 21.12 15.11
C THR A 7 -10.74 21.61 13.80
N THR A 8 -9.51 22.13 13.86
CA THR A 8 -8.76 22.54 12.66
C THR A 8 -8.26 21.39 11.80
N ARG A 9 -7.90 20.23 12.40
CA ARG A 9 -7.46 19.04 11.65
C ARG A 9 -8.61 18.38 10.88
N GLY A 10 -9.77 18.20 11.51
CA GLY A 10 -10.97 17.67 10.84
C GLY A 10 -11.45 18.52 9.68
N ALA A 11 -11.46 19.85 9.87
CA ALA A 11 -11.80 20.80 8.82
C ALA A 11 -10.79 20.78 7.64
N ARG A 12 -9.50 20.58 7.92
CA ARG A 12 -8.46 20.41 6.89
C ARG A 12 -8.66 19.11 6.10
N ALA A 13 -8.89 17.99 6.77
CA ALA A 13 -9.14 16.70 6.12
C ALA A 13 -10.38 16.74 5.21
N GLY A 14 -11.49 17.36 5.65
CA GLY A 14 -12.69 17.53 4.84
C GLY A 14 -12.45 18.41 3.60
N LYS A 15 -11.66 19.48 3.72
CA LYS A 15 -11.28 20.33 2.58
C LYS A 15 -10.41 19.57 1.57
N VAL A 16 -9.44 18.80 2.04
CA VAL A 16 -8.58 17.96 1.19
C VAL A 16 -9.43 16.92 0.45
N LEU A 17 -10.30 16.20 1.16
CA LEU A 17 -11.19 15.22 0.54
C LEU A 17 -12.12 15.86 -0.49
N GLY A 18 -12.75 17.00 -0.19
CA GLY A 18 -13.58 17.76 -1.13
C GLY A 18 -12.81 18.18 -2.38
N ALA A 19 -11.57 18.65 -2.22
CA ALA A 19 -10.71 19.03 -3.33
C ALA A 19 -10.23 17.82 -4.17
N MET A 20 -10.05 16.64 -3.56
CA MET A 20 -9.78 15.40 -4.29
C MET A 20 -11.00 14.95 -5.09
N LEU A 21 -12.20 14.98 -4.49
CA LEU A 21 -13.45 14.60 -5.15
C LEU A 21 -13.84 15.53 -6.30
N SER A 22 -13.47 16.81 -6.25
CA SER A 22 -13.72 17.75 -7.36
C SER A 22 -12.88 17.47 -8.62
N ARG A 23 -11.86 16.60 -8.52
CA ARG A 23 -11.01 16.18 -9.63
C ARG A 23 -11.49 14.82 -10.16
N PRO A 24 -11.73 14.62 -11.47
CA PRO A 24 -12.22 13.32 -11.98
C PRO A 24 -11.33 12.14 -11.59
N ALA A 25 -10.00 12.28 -11.71
CA ALA A 25 -9.05 11.24 -11.31
C ALA A 25 -9.17 10.89 -9.81
N GLY A 26 -9.30 11.90 -8.94
CA GLY A 26 -9.47 11.69 -7.50
C GLY A 26 -10.78 11.02 -7.15
N ALA A 27 -11.89 11.43 -7.79
CA ALA A 27 -13.20 10.81 -7.61
C ALA A 27 -13.18 9.33 -8.05
N ILE A 28 -12.64 9.04 -9.23
CA ILE A 28 -12.50 7.67 -9.74
C ILE A 28 -11.61 6.84 -8.79
N GLY A 29 -10.44 7.36 -8.40
CA GLY A 29 -9.52 6.68 -7.50
C GLY A 29 -10.15 6.32 -6.16
N LEU A 30 -10.77 7.31 -5.49
CA LEU A 30 -11.47 7.11 -4.22
C LEU A 30 -12.64 6.12 -4.35
N THR A 31 -13.41 6.18 -5.43
CA THR A 31 -14.52 5.24 -5.67
C THR A 31 -13.98 3.80 -5.81
N LEU A 32 -12.94 3.59 -6.61
CA LEU A 32 -12.33 2.27 -6.78
C LEU A 32 -11.77 1.73 -5.46
N VAL A 33 -11.02 2.51 -4.72
CA VAL A 33 -10.46 2.09 -3.42
C VAL A 33 -11.58 1.79 -2.43
N THR A 34 -12.58 2.67 -2.34
CA THR A 34 -13.73 2.47 -1.43
C THR A 34 -14.51 1.22 -1.80
N LEU A 35 -14.74 0.97 -3.09
CA LEU A 35 -15.41 -0.26 -3.56
C LEU A 35 -14.67 -1.50 -3.05
N HIS A 36 -13.34 -1.59 -3.23
CA HIS A 36 -12.56 -2.74 -2.78
C HIS A 36 -12.54 -2.88 -1.25
N LEU A 37 -12.46 -1.77 -0.50
CA LEU A 37 -12.55 -1.78 0.95
C LEU A 37 -13.92 -2.27 1.42
N VAL A 38 -14.99 -1.80 0.81
CA VAL A 38 -16.36 -2.25 1.09
C VAL A 38 -16.49 -3.74 0.78
N LEU A 39 -16.03 -4.20 -0.38
CA LEU A 39 -16.05 -5.62 -0.74
C LEU A 39 -15.22 -6.48 0.21
N ALA A 40 -14.06 -6.01 0.67
CA ALA A 40 -13.26 -6.72 1.67
C ALA A 40 -13.99 -6.90 3.01
N VAL A 41 -14.84 -5.94 3.39
CA VAL A 41 -15.63 -6.00 4.63
C VAL A 41 -16.89 -6.83 4.42
N ILE A 42 -17.73 -6.47 3.45
CA ILE A 42 -19.06 -7.07 3.28
C ILE A 42 -19.04 -8.37 2.45
N GLY A 43 -17.95 -8.64 1.73
CA GLY A 43 -17.80 -9.80 0.86
C GLY A 43 -18.29 -11.12 1.49
N PRO A 44 -17.87 -11.47 2.72
CA PRO A 44 -18.30 -12.73 3.35
C PRO A 44 -19.81 -12.91 3.49
N TRP A 45 -20.60 -11.84 3.46
CA TRP A 45 -22.07 -11.90 3.60
C TRP A 45 -22.81 -11.82 2.28
N ILE A 46 -22.14 -11.42 1.18
CA ILE A 46 -22.80 -11.22 -0.13
C ILE A 46 -22.39 -12.25 -1.18
N VAL A 47 -21.34 -13.05 -0.93
CA VAL A 47 -20.89 -14.06 -1.90
C VAL A 47 -21.95 -15.15 -2.08
N PRO A 48 -22.18 -15.61 -3.32
CA PRO A 48 -23.23 -16.58 -3.62
C PRO A 48 -22.90 -18.00 -3.14
N TYR A 49 -21.61 -18.34 -2.97
CA TYR A 49 -21.15 -19.68 -2.58
C TYR A 49 -20.12 -19.62 -1.47
N ASP A 50 -19.91 -20.74 -0.78
CA ASP A 50 -18.74 -20.90 0.08
C ASP A 50 -17.48 -21.01 -0.81
N TYR A 51 -16.44 -20.24 -0.47
CA TYR A 51 -15.18 -20.21 -1.26
C TYR A 51 -14.39 -21.51 -1.21
N THR A 52 -14.73 -22.43 -0.31
CA THR A 52 -14.13 -23.77 -0.18
C THR A 52 -14.94 -24.84 -0.90
N SER A 53 -16.20 -24.56 -1.28
CA SER A 53 -17.08 -25.51 -1.95
C SER A 53 -16.50 -25.90 -3.31
N MET A 54 -16.32 -27.20 -3.52
CA MET A 54 -15.79 -27.79 -4.74
C MET A 54 -16.84 -28.68 -5.40
N ASP A 55 -16.99 -28.56 -6.71
CA ASP A 55 -17.88 -29.42 -7.51
C ASP A 55 -17.11 -30.01 -8.69
N ALA A 56 -16.76 -31.27 -8.59
CA ALA A 56 -15.99 -31.97 -9.63
C ALA A 56 -16.74 -32.05 -10.97
N SER A 57 -18.09 -31.94 -10.96
CA SER A 57 -18.90 -31.94 -12.19
C SER A 57 -18.87 -30.61 -12.93
N GLN A 58 -18.48 -29.54 -12.25
CA GLN A 58 -18.40 -28.15 -12.74
C GLN A 58 -16.98 -27.65 -12.93
N THR A 59 -16.00 -28.54 -13.06
CA THR A 59 -14.58 -28.15 -13.23
C THR A 59 -14.38 -27.38 -14.54
N LEU A 60 -13.75 -26.18 -14.45
CA LEU A 60 -13.51 -25.27 -15.59
C LEU A 60 -14.76 -24.90 -16.39
N ALA A 61 -15.92 -24.90 -15.74
CA ALA A 61 -17.19 -24.58 -16.40
C ALA A 61 -17.21 -23.09 -16.80
N ALA A 62 -17.74 -22.84 -18.02
CA ALA A 62 -17.86 -21.49 -18.56
C ALA A 62 -18.84 -20.63 -17.75
N PRO A 63 -18.77 -19.31 -17.85
CA PRO A 63 -19.73 -18.39 -17.24
C PRO A 63 -21.17 -18.77 -17.56
N SER A 64 -22.01 -18.81 -16.53
CA SER A 64 -23.41 -19.23 -16.59
C SER A 64 -24.28 -18.48 -15.59
N ALA A 65 -25.59 -18.67 -15.61
CA ALA A 65 -26.50 -18.08 -14.61
C ALA A 65 -26.21 -18.57 -13.18
N ALA A 66 -25.66 -19.79 -13.02
CA ALA A 66 -25.23 -20.31 -11.72
C ALA A 66 -23.86 -19.77 -11.32
N HIS A 67 -22.91 -19.71 -12.23
CA HIS A 67 -21.55 -19.24 -11.99
C HIS A 67 -21.21 -18.08 -12.94
N TRP A 68 -21.45 -16.85 -12.52
CA TRP A 68 -21.35 -15.65 -13.37
C TRP A 68 -19.97 -15.44 -14.00
N LEU A 69 -18.90 -15.79 -13.28
CA LEU A 69 -17.53 -15.79 -13.81
C LEU A 69 -16.98 -17.21 -14.00
N GLY A 70 -17.86 -18.21 -14.16
CA GLY A 70 -17.46 -19.61 -14.31
C GLY A 70 -16.84 -20.20 -13.05
N THR A 71 -16.17 -21.33 -13.21
CA THR A 71 -15.53 -22.08 -12.13
C THR A 71 -14.04 -22.29 -12.42
N ASP A 72 -13.28 -22.61 -11.36
CA ASP A 72 -11.87 -22.93 -11.46
C ASP A 72 -11.61 -24.43 -11.71
N HIS A 73 -10.34 -24.83 -11.68
CA HIS A 73 -9.90 -26.20 -11.89
C HIS A 73 -10.34 -27.21 -10.80
N LEU A 74 -10.88 -26.73 -9.69
CA LEU A 74 -11.48 -27.54 -8.63
C LEU A 74 -13.00 -27.42 -8.58
N GLY A 75 -13.61 -26.75 -9.58
CA GLY A 75 -15.05 -26.50 -9.61
C GLY A 75 -15.53 -25.43 -8.60
N ARG A 76 -14.63 -24.60 -8.08
CA ARG A 76 -14.99 -23.50 -7.14
C ARG A 76 -15.44 -22.27 -7.92
N ASP A 77 -16.43 -21.55 -7.39
CA ASP A 77 -16.96 -20.33 -8.03
C ASP A 77 -15.92 -19.21 -8.10
N VAL A 78 -15.58 -18.76 -9.31
CA VAL A 78 -14.56 -17.73 -9.54
C VAL A 78 -15.01 -16.38 -9.00
N LEU A 79 -16.30 -15.99 -9.14
CA LEU A 79 -16.81 -14.72 -8.65
C LEU A 79 -16.66 -14.61 -7.12
N THR A 80 -17.11 -15.62 -6.39
CA THR A 80 -16.96 -15.72 -4.95
C THR A 80 -15.51 -15.51 -4.51
N ARG A 81 -14.59 -16.21 -5.18
CA ARG A 81 -13.16 -16.14 -4.86
C ARG A 81 -12.53 -14.79 -5.21
N VAL A 82 -12.95 -14.15 -6.30
CA VAL A 82 -12.50 -12.79 -6.67
C VAL A 82 -12.99 -11.74 -5.67
N LEU A 83 -14.25 -11.81 -5.26
CA LEU A 83 -14.83 -10.89 -4.29
C LEU A 83 -14.12 -10.96 -2.91
N LEU A 84 -13.70 -12.16 -2.51
CA LEU A 84 -13.00 -12.38 -1.25
C LEU A 84 -11.49 -12.26 -1.35
N GLY A 85 -10.90 -12.46 -2.56
CA GLY A 85 -9.46 -12.57 -2.77
C GLY A 85 -8.67 -11.30 -2.45
N GLY A 86 -9.32 -10.12 -2.45
CA GLY A 86 -8.69 -8.87 -2.07
C GLY A 86 -8.58 -8.64 -0.55
N ARG A 87 -9.32 -9.39 0.26
CA ARG A 87 -9.42 -9.15 1.70
C ARG A 87 -8.08 -9.29 2.41
N GLU A 88 -7.40 -10.42 2.19
CA GLU A 88 -6.09 -10.68 2.81
C GLU A 88 -5.02 -9.71 2.29
N ALA A 89 -5.01 -9.42 1.00
CA ALA A 89 -4.11 -8.44 0.40
C ALA A 89 -4.28 -7.05 1.05
N LEU A 90 -5.52 -6.58 1.20
CA LEU A 90 -5.83 -5.30 1.84
C LEU A 90 -5.49 -5.29 3.33
N LEU A 91 -5.76 -6.37 4.06
CA LEU A 91 -5.43 -6.47 5.49
C LEU A 91 -3.91 -6.45 5.72
N ILE A 92 -3.17 -7.30 5.01
CA ILE A 92 -1.72 -7.42 5.18
C ILE A 92 -1.02 -6.14 4.74
N THR A 93 -1.29 -5.66 3.51
CA THR A 93 -0.60 -4.48 2.99
C THR A 93 -1.09 -3.18 3.62
N GLY A 94 -2.40 -3.09 3.94
CA GLY A 94 -3.01 -1.94 4.59
C GLY A 94 -2.53 -1.75 6.03
N THR A 95 -2.15 -2.83 6.74
CA THR A 95 -1.53 -2.75 8.07
C THR A 95 0.00 -2.55 7.98
N ALA A 96 0.65 -3.20 7.02
CA ALA A 96 2.10 -3.06 6.83
C ALA A 96 2.51 -1.65 6.38
N THR A 97 1.69 -0.95 5.59
CA THR A 97 1.98 0.41 5.09
C THR A 97 2.12 1.44 6.22
N PRO A 98 1.18 1.59 7.17
CA PRO A 98 1.38 2.48 8.32
C PRO A 98 2.63 2.12 9.15
N ILE A 99 2.92 0.84 9.33
CA ILE A 99 4.12 0.39 10.04
C ILE A 99 5.38 0.86 9.30
N ALA A 100 5.44 0.67 7.97
CA ALA A 100 6.52 1.14 7.12
C ALA A 100 6.72 2.67 7.21
N LEU A 101 5.61 3.43 7.21
CA LEU A 101 5.64 4.87 7.37
C LEU A 101 6.11 5.31 8.76
N LEU A 102 5.71 4.62 9.81
CA LEU A 102 6.09 4.97 11.18
C LEU A 102 7.57 4.74 11.43
N TRP A 103 8.10 3.54 11.11
CA TRP A 103 9.52 3.29 11.37
C TRP A 103 10.43 3.96 10.34
N GLY A 104 10.14 3.83 9.03
CA GLY A 104 10.94 4.43 7.97
C GLY A 104 10.85 5.95 7.99
N GLY A 105 9.62 6.51 8.09
CA GLY A 105 9.39 7.94 8.20
C GLY A 105 9.98 8.53 9.47
N GLY A 106 9.75 7.92 10.63
CA GLY A 106 10.28 8.38 11.91
C GLY A 106 11.81 8.38 11.96
N LEU A 107 12.44 7.28 11.53
CA LEU A 107 13.90 7.18 11.47
C LEU A 107 14.49 8.13 10.42
N GLY A 108 13.86 8.26 9.25
CA GLY A 108 14.30 9.19 8.20
C GLY A 108 14.29 10.65 8.67
N VAL A 109 13.20 11.09 9.29
CA VAL A 109 13.08 12.44 9.85
C VAL A 109 14.13 12.68 10.95
N TYR A 110 14.36 11.70 11.83
CA TYR A 110 15.37 11.80 12.87
C TYR A 110 16.80 11.93 12.30
N LEU A 111 17.15 11.10 11.31
CA LEU A 111 18.44 11.15 10.63
C LEU A 111 18.63 12.47 9.89
N GLY A 112 17.59 12.93 9.17
CA GLY A 112 17.60 14.21 8.48
C GLY A 112 17.83 15.42 9.40
N LEU A 113 17.32 15.39 10.65
CA LEU A 113 17.59 16.42 11.64
C LEU A 113 19.02 16.38 12.19
N ARG A 114 19.55 15.17 12.46
CA ARG A 114 20.84 14.97 13.13
C ARG A 114 22.01 15.18 12.17
N GLY A 115 21.93 14.63 10.97
CA GLY A 115 23.05 14.57 10.02
C GLY A 115 24.27 13.81 10.57
N GLY A 116 25.44 14.06 9.94
CA GLY A 116 26.72 13.51 10.37
C GLY A 116 26.91 12.01 10.05
N TRP A 117 27.89 11.36 10.68
CA TRP A 117 28.33 10.02 10.33
C TRP A 117 27.24 8.94 10.46
N ARG A 118 26.32 9.09 11.43
CA ARG A 118 25.20 8.15 11.63
C ARG A 118 24.23 8.19 10.47
N ASP A 119 23.98 9.36 9.93
CA ASP A 119 23.17 9.57 8.75
C ASP A 119 23.83 8.97 7.51
N GLU A 120 25.15 9.20 7.34
CA GLU A 120 25.90 8.59 6.22
C GLU A 120 25.90 7.06 6.28
N VAL A 121 26.17 6.47 7.44
CA VAL A 121 26.14 5.00 7.59
C VAL A 121 24.76 4.44 7.32
N ALA A 122 23.70 5.07 7.86
CA ALA A 122 22.34 4.65 7.61
C ALA A 122 22.00 4.70 6.11
N MET A 123 22.39 5.78 5.39
CA MET A 123 22.16 5.88 3.95
C MET A 123 22.94 4.86 3.13
N ARG A 124 24.18 4.53 3.52
CA ARG A 124 24.94 3.44 2.88
C ARG A 124 24.24 2.09 3.03
N LEU A 125 23.66 1.81 4.22
CA LEU A 125 22.86 0.60 4.42
C LEU A 125 21.58 0.62 3.57
N VAL A 126 20.86 1.74 3.55
CA VAL A 126 19.68 1.94 2.69
C VAL A 126 20.04 1.68 1.22
N ASP A 127 21.15 2.27 0.74
CA ASP A 127 21.59 2.09 -0.65
C ASP A 127 21.97 0.63 -0.94
N ALA A 128 22.62 -0.06 -0.01
CA ALA A 128 22.94 -1.48 -0.14
C ALA A 128 21.67 -2.35 -0.22
N PHE A 129 20.63 -2.06 0.60
CA PHE A 129 19.35 -2.76 0.52
C PHE A 129 18.59 -2.46 -0.79
N LEU A 130 18.61 -1.21 -1.27
CA LEU A 130 17.95 -0.81 -2.51
C LEU A 130 18.67 -1.33 -3.76
N ALA A 131 19.95 -1.70 -3.66
CA ALA A 131 20.69 -2.35 -4.75
C ALA A 131 20.31 -3.84 -4.95
N LEU A 132 19.64 -4.45 -3.95
CA LEU A 132 19.15 -5.81 -4.07
C LEU A 132 17.92 -5.86 -5.00
N PRO A 133 17.80 -6.87 -5.88
CA PRO A 133 16.60 -7.07 -6.69
C PRO A 133 15.37 -7.23 -5.80
N GLY A 134 14.36 -6.35 -5.95
CA GLY A 134 13.30 -6.09 -4.98
C GLY A 134 12.57 -7.28 -4.38
N LEU A 135 12.32 -8.36 -5.16
CA LEU A 135 11.61 -9.55 -4.65
C LEU A 135 12.55 -10.55 -3.98
N LEU A 136 13.85 -10.59 -4.29
CA LEU A 136 14.76 -11.62 -3.78
C LEU A 136 14.89 -11.62 -2.25
N PRO A 137 15.13 -10.47 -1.59
CA PRO A 137 15.22 -10.46 -0.13
C PRO A 137 13.91 -10.88 0.54
N LEU A 138 12.76 -10.53 -0.05
CA LEU A 138 11.45 -10.95 0.45
C LEU A 138 11.29 -12.47 0.37
N LEU A 139 11.64 -13.06 -0.78
CA LEU A 139 11.57 -14.51 -0.99
C LEU A 139 12.48 -15.26 -0.01
N VAL A 140 13.70 -14.77 0.22
CA VAL A 140 14.64 -15.40 1.18
C VAL A 140 14.04 -15.41 2.59
N LEU A 141 13.51 -14.27 3.06
CA LEU A 141 12.94 -14.22 4.41
C LEU A 141 11.71 -15.10 4.56
N ILE A 142 10.80 -15.10 3.57
CA ILE A 142 9.59 -15.92 3.63
C ILE A 142 9.93 -17.41 3.54
N THR A 143 10.96 -17.78 2.77
CA THR A 143 11.41 -19.17 2.70
C THR A 143 11.98 -19.67 4.04
N VAL A 144 12.67 -18.80 4.78
CA VAL A 144 13.27 -19.14 6.08
C VAL A 144 12.25 -19.13 7.21
N PHE A 145 11.37 -18.15 7.25
CA PHE A 145 10.45 -17.92 8.38
C PHE A 145 9.00 -18.39 8.13
N GLY A 146 8.69 -18.79 6.91
CA GLY A 146 7.33 -19.20 6.50
C GLY A 146 6.52 -18.10 5.82
N SER A 147 5.35 -18.49 5.27
CA SER A 147 4.46 -17.62 4.47
C SER A 147 3.19 -17.16 5.20
N GLY A 148 3.13 -17.28 6.52
CA GLY A 148 1.99 -16.81 7.32
C GLY A 148 1.87 -15.28 7.32
N SER A 149 0.67 -14.76 7.59
CA SER A 149 0.43 -13.30 7.69
C SER A 149 1.29 -12.63 8.75
N GLU A 150 1.65 -13.38 9.81
CA GLU A 150 2.56 -12.98 10.88
C GLU A 150 4.00 -12.77 10.42
N VAL A 151 4.41 -13.37 9.31
CA VAL A 151 5.72 -13.18 8.67
C VAL A 151 5.63 -12.19 7.50
N LEU A 152 4.61 -12.32 6.67
CA LEU A 152 4.40 -11.47 5.49
C LEU A 152 4.27 -9.98 5.86
N MET A 153 3.43 -9.66 6.85
CA MET A 153 3.18 -8.28 7.24
C MET A 153 4.44 -7.55 7.73
N PRO A 154 5.21 -8.04 8.74
CA PRO A 154 6.42 -7.36 9.19
C PRO A 154 7.52 -7.35 8.12
N THR A 155 7.64 -8.40 7.30
CA THR A 155 8.59 -8.44 6.20
C THR A 155 8.32 -7.36 5.17
N LEU A 156 7.06 -7.24 4.71
CA LEU A 156 6.65 -6.17 3.81
C LEU A 156 6.83 -4.79 4.44
N ALA A 157 6.40 -4.61 5.69
CA ALA A 157 6.58 -3.36 6.41
C ALA A 157 8.05 -2.95 6.50
N PHE A 158 8.96 -3.89 6.77
CA PHE A 158 10.39 -3.63 6.82
C PHE A 158 10.94 -3.18 5.47
N PHE A 159 10.77 -4.02 4.42
CA PHE A 159 11.37 -3.72 3.11
C PHE A 159 10.79 -2.47 2.45
N PHE A 160 9.47 -2.29 2.52
CA PHE A 160 8.83 -1.09 1.94
C PHE A 160 9.00 0.17 2.80
N GLY A 161 9.44 0.04 4.05
CA GLY A 161 9.84 1.15 4.90
C GLY A 161 11.22 1.73 4.57
N ILE A 162 12.13 0.96 3.95
CA ILE A 162 13.47 1.42 3.55
C ILE A 162 13.41 2.61 2.56
N PRO A 163 12.65 2.55 1.45
CA PRO A 163 12.47 3.71 0.58
C PRO A 163 11.79 4.90 1.29
N VAL A 164 10.83 4.64 2.18
CA VAL A 164 10.17 5.69 2.98
C VAL A 164 11.18 6.45 3.84
N LEU A 165 12.15 5.74 4.45
CA LEU A 165 13.22 6.35 5.24
C LEU A 165 14.02 7.35 4.40
N ARG A 166 14.36 7.00 3.16
CA ARG A 166 15.09 7.89 2.24
C ARG A 166 14.30 9.15 1.89
N VAL A 167 13.02 8.99 1.56
CA VAL A 167 12.12 10.12 1.22
C VAL A 167 11.89 11.02 2.44
N ALA A 168 11.62 10.44 3.60
CA ALA A 168 11.43 11.18 4.84
C ALA A 168 12.66 11.98 5.26
N ARG A 169 13.86 11.38 5.08
CA ARG A 169 15.13 12.07 5.32
C ARG A 169 15.31 13.26 4.39
N ALA A 170 15.05 13.10 3.09
CA ALA A 170 15.16 14.19 2.11
C ALA A 170 14.20 15.34 2.46
N ALA A 171 12.94 15.05 2.73
CA ALA A 171 11.95 16.05 3.16
C ALA A 171 12.35 16.74 4.47
N ALA A 172 12.91 16.00 5.43
CA ALA A 172 13.40 16.59 6.67
C ALA A 172 14.58 17.54 6.45
N HIS A 173 15.51 17.23 5.55
CA HIS A 173 16.63 18.12 5.20
C HIS A 173 16.17 19.45 4.63
N GLU A 174 15.16 19.45 3.75
CA GLU A 174 14.59 20.69 3.21
C GLU A 174 14.00 21.59 4.31
N VAL A 175 13.32 20.98 5.29
CA VAL A 175 12.72 21.70 6.42
C VAL A 175 13.81 22.19 7.40
N VAL A 176 14.84 21.37 7.67
CA VAL A 176 15.94 21.71 8.59
C VAL A 176 16.74 22.92 8.13
N ALA A 177 16.82 23.15 6.81
CA ALA A 177 17.48 24.32 6.23
C ALA A 177 16.73 25.65 6.46
N ARG A 178 15.49 25.63 6.96
CA ARG A 178 14.67 26.84 7.16
C ARG A 178 15.01 27.56 8.45
N ASP A 179 14.93 28.89 8.45
CA ASP A 179 15.31 29.77 9.56
C ASP A 179 14.59 29.49 10.88
N PHE A 180 13.34 29.06 10.84
CA PHE A 180 12.59 28.76 12.07
C PHE A 180 13.16 27.58 12.86
N ILE A 181 13.84 26.62 12.20
CA ILE A 181 14.56 25.53 12.86
C ILE A 181 15.79 26.05 13.58
N SER A 182 16.54 26.95 12.94
CA SER A 182 17.70 27.62 13.56
C SER A 182 17.26 28.44 14.77
N ALA A 183 16.15 29.16 14.67
CA ALA A 183 15.56 29.88 15.80
C ALA A 183 15.09 28.96 16.94
N ALA A 184 14.53 27.77 16.62
CA ALA A 184 14.14 26.77 17.61
C ALA A 184 15.37 26.21 18.36
N ARG A 185 16.47 25.94 17.62
CA ARG A 185 17.75 25.52 18.22
C ARG A 185 18.34 26.59 19.13
N ALA A 186 18.33 27.87 18.68
CA ALA A 186 18.82 29.00 19.49
C ALA A 186 17.98 29.18 20.78
N ARG A 187 16.70 28.85 20.78
CA ARG A 187 15.84 28.83 21.97
C ARG A 187 16.10 27.64 22.90
N GLY A 188 17.01 26.73 22.55
CA GLY A 188 17.38 25.58 23.39
C GLY A 188 16.40 24.40 23.30
N HIS A 189 15.54 24.33 22.26
CA HIS A 189 14.64 23.17 22.07
C HIS A 189 15.45 21.90 21.87
N ARG A 190 15.01 20.81 22.53
CA ARG A 190 15.63 19.49 22.38
C ARG A 190 15.35 18.93 20.98
N PRO A 191 16.24 18.08 20.41
CA PRO A 191 16.05 17.51 19.09
C PRO A 191 14.69 16.81 18.89
N LEU A 192 14.22 16.06 19.88
CA LEU A 192 12.92 15.39 19.83
C LEU A 192 11.75 16.38 19.82
N GLU A 193 11.89 17.52 20.49
CA GLU A 193 10.90 18.59 20.50
C GLU A 193 10.82 19.27 19.13
N ILE A 194 11.96 19.52 18.50
CA ILE A 194 12.04 20.03 17.11
C ILE A 194 11.38 19.04 16.15
N VAL A 195 11.67 17.73 16.29
CA VAL A 195 11.00 16.70 15.46
C VAL A 195 9.48 16.78 15.60
N ARG A 196 8.97 16.78 16.83
CA ARG A 196 7.51 16.72 17.06
C ARG A 196 6.78 18.01 16.71
N ARG A 197 7.36 19.16 16.97
CA ARG A 197 6.68 20.47 16.85
C ARG A 197 6.91 21.14 15.51
N GLU A 198 8.09 20.92 14.93
CA GLU A 198 8.51 21.65 13.74
C GLU A 198 8.62 20.73 12.51
N LEU A 199 9.34 19.59 12.61
CA LEU A 199 9.56 18.74 11.44
C LEU A 199 8.32 17.92 11.06
N LEU A 200 7.80 17.10 11.98
CA LEU A 200 6.67 16.20 11.66
C LEU A 200 5.48 16.92 11.03
N PRO A 201 5.01 18.08 11.50
CA PRO A 201 3.91 18.78 10.85
C PRO A 201 4.22 19.24 9.43
N ASN A 202 5.49 19.55 9.14
CA ASN A 202 5.92 20.05 7.84
C ASN A 202 6.26 18.93 6.83
N VAL A 203 6.62 17.72 7.29
CA VAL A 203 6.92 16.57 6.44
C VAL A 203 5.74 15.59 6.31
N THR A 204 4.64 15.81 7.03
CA THR A 204 3.47 14.91 7.02
C THR A 204 2.84 14.81 5.63
N ASP A 205 2.70 15.92 4.91
CA ASP A 205 2.08 15.94 3.60
C ASP A 205 2.86 15.10 2.56
N PRO A 206 4.18 15.27 2.38
CA PRO A 206 4.99 14.38 1.55
C PRO A 206 4.91 12.90 1.98
N LEU A 207 4.92 12.64 3.29
CA LEU A 207 4.85 11.27 3.81
C LEU A 207 3.50 10.60 3.56
N LEU A 208 2.39 11.35 3.59
CA LEU A 208 1.07 10.80 3.25
C LEU A 208 1.00 10.39 1.78
N VAL A 209 1.53 11.21 0.87
CA VAL A 209 1.59 10.88 -0.55
C VAL A 209 2.50 9.67 -0.78
N GLU A 210 3.69 9.66 -0.17
CA GLU A 210 4.62 8.53 -0.22
C GLU A 210 3.97 7.25 0.29
N GLY A 211 3.21 7.32 1.40
CA GLY A 211 2.49 6.19 1.95
C GLY A 211 1.47 5.59 1.00
N ALA A 212 0.69 6.42 0.32
CA ALA A 212 -0.27 5.93 -0.66
C ALA A 212 0.44 5.24 -1.84
N MET A 213 1.54 5.79 -2.35
CA MET A 213 2.35 5.16 -3.39
C MET A 213 2.98 3.85 -2.91
N ARG A 214 3.50 3.81 -1.68
CA ARG A 214 4.07 2.59 -1.08
C ARG A 214 3.03 1.49 -0.93
N TRP A 215 1.80 1.84 -0.59
CA TRP A 215 0.73 0.85 -0.51
C TRP A 215 0.46 0.17 -1.85
N SER A 216 0.43 0.92 -2.94
CA SER A 216 0.30 0.38 -4.29
C SER A 216 1.46 -0.60 -4.64
N TRP A 217 2.70 -0.20 -4.38
CA TRP A 217 3.88 -1.06 -4.61
C TRP A 217 3.87 -2.30 -3.71
N MET A 218 3.42 -2.16 -2.46
CA MET A 218 3.32 -3.27 -1.51
C MET A 218 2.26 -4.28 -1.93
N LEU A 219 1.10 -3.82 -2.45
CA LEU A 219 0.09 -4.70 -3.05
C LEU A 219 0.64 -5.50 -4.23
N LEU A 220 1.39 -4.84 -5.11
CA LEU A 220 2.02 -5.51 -6.24
C LEU A 220 3.05 -6.56 -5.76
N GLY A 221 3.90 -6.19 -4.80
CA GLY A 221 4.87 -7.11 -4.19
C GLY A 221 4.22 -8.29 -3.50
N PHE A 222 3.17 -8.07 -2.70
CA PHE A 222 2.38 -9.12 -2.07
C PHE A 222 1.75 -10.05 -3.11
N SER A 223 1.13 -9.50 -4.15
CA SER A 223 0.51 -10.31 -5.21
C SER A 223 1.53 -11.12 -6.01
N ALA A 224 2.74 -10.58 -6.22
CA ALA A 224 3.84 -11.33 -6.84
C ALA A 224 4.32 -12.50 -5.96
N LEU A 225 4.44 -12.29 -4.64
CA LEU A 225 4.74 -13.36 -3.69
C LEU A 225 3.65 -14.44 -3.67
N SER A 226 2.39 -14.03 -3.65
CA SER A 226 1.23 -14.94 -3.74
C SER A 226 1.23 -15.74 -5.04
N PHE A 227 1.52 -15.11 -6.17
CA PHE A 227 1.65 -15.78 -7.47
C PHE A 227 2.75 -16.85 -7.47
N LEU A 228 3.84 -16.61 -6.73
CA LEU A 228 4.93 -17.57 -6.56
C LEU A 228 4.64 -18.65 -5.51
N GLY A 229 3.46 -18.62 -4.86
CA GLY A 229 3.07 -19.58 -3.82
C GLY A 229 3.52 -19.20 -2.40
N PHE A 230 4.06 -18.01 -2.20
CA PHE A 230 4.52 -17.49 -0.90
C PHE A 230 3.54 -16.52 -0.26
N GLY A 231 2.32 -16.43 -0.76
CA GLY A 231 1.23 -15.63 -0.20
C GLY A 231 0.48 -16.32 0.93
N VAL A 232 -0.83 -16.10 0.96
CA VAL A 232 -1.72 -16.74 1.93
C VAL A 232 -1.97 -18.20 1.55
N SER A 233 -1.94 -19.09 2.55
CA SER A 233 -2.13 -20.52 2.32
C SER A 233 -3.57 -20.86 1.93
N PRO A 234 -3.76 -21.79 0.97
CA PRO A 234 -5.08 -22.37 0.70
C PRO A 234 -5.76 -22.88 1.98
N PRO A 235 -7.10 -22.89 2.04
CA PRO A 235 -8.06 -22.64 0.96
C PRO A 235 -8.42 -21.17 0.74
N ARG A 236 -7.88 -20.22 1.53
CA ARG A 236 -8.23 -18.80 1.43
C ARG A 236 -7.98 -18.26 0.03
N PRO A 237 -8.96 -17.54 -0.57
CA PRO A 237 -8.78 -16.95 -1.88
C PRO A 237 -7.80 -15.77 -1.79
N ASP A 238 -6.91 -15.68 -2.77
CA ASP A 238 -5.98 -14.58 -3.00
C ASP A 238 -5.79 -14.37 -4.49
N TRP A 239 -5.80 -13.14 -4.97
CA TRP A 239 -5.76 -12.86 -6.41
C TRP A 239 -4.49 -13.35 -7.09
N GLY A 240 -3.31 -13.20 -6.43
CA GLY A 240 -2.03 -13.67 -6.96
C GLY A 240 -2.01 -15.20 -7.11
N LEU A 241 -2.45 -15.91 -6.08
CA LEU A 241 -2.56 -17.36 -6.09
C LEU A 241 -3.59 -17.85 -7.13
N MET A 242 -4.76 -17.19 -7.25
CA MET A 242 -5.76 -17.52 -8.26
C MET A 242 -5.18 -17.44 -9.68
N VAL A 243 -4.43 -16.39 -9.99
CA VAL A 243 -3.74 -16.26 -11.28
C VAL A 243 -2.72 -17.37 -11.48
N SER A 244 -1.94 -17.70 -10.44
CA SER A 244 -0.96 -18.78 -10.49
C SER A 244 -1.59 -20.14 -10.77
N ASP A 245 -2.71 -20.46 -10.11
CA ASP A 245 -3.44 -21.71 -10.29
C ASP A 245 -4.09 -21.81 -11.68
N ALA A 246 -4.69 -20.68 -12.13
CA ALA A 246 -5.46 -20.66 -13.37
C ALA A 246 -4.62 -20.51 -14.66
N ARG A 247 -3.34 -20.07 -14.57
CA ARG A 247 -2.51 -19.76 -15.75
C ARG A 247 -2.36 -20.92 -16.75
N ILE A 248 -2.30 -22.15 -16.24
CA ILE A 248 -2.14 -23.35 -17.09
C ILE A 248 -3.43 -23.71 -17.84
N TYR A 249 -4.58 -23.21 -17.38
CA TYR A 249 -5.90 -23.41 -17.98
C TYR A 249 -6.38 -22.20 -18.78
N MET A 250 -5.52 -21.22 -19.05
CA MET A 250 -5.90 -19.93 -19.65
C MET A 250 -6.56 -20.08 -21.04
N SER A 251 -6.19 -21.11 -21.81
CA SER A 251 -6.79 -21.39 -23.11
C SER A 251 -8.21 -21.96 -23.02
N LEU A 252 -8.56 -22.61 -21.90
CA LEU A 252 -9.86 -23.24 -21.68
C LEU A 252 -10.78 -22.38 -20.81
N ALA A 253 -10.22 -21.76 -19.77
CA ALA A 253 -10.93 -21.00 -18.75
C ALA A 253 -10.26 -19.64 -18.46
N PRO A 254 -10.27 -18.69 -19.42
CA PRO A 254 -9.56 -17.41 -19.28
C PRO A 254 -10.09 -16.55 -18.14
N TRP A 255 -11.35 -16.71 -17.72
CA TRP A 255 -11.97 -15.98 -16.62
C TRP A 255 -11.24 -16.18 -15.29
N GLY A 256 -10.68 -17.38 -15.05
CA GLY A 256 -9.90 -17.67 -13.86
C GLY A 256 -8.63 -16.82 -13.69
N VAL A 257 -8.07 -16.31 -14.80
CA VAL A 257 -6.93 -15.39 -14.82
C VAL A 257 -7.40 -13.93 -14.93
N ILE A 258 -8.30 -13.64 -15.89
CA ILE A 258 -8.70 -12.27 -16.20
C ILE A 258 -9.39 -11.61 -15.00
N ALA A 259 -10.30 -12.30 -14.32
CA ALA A 259 -11.09 -11.72 -13.25
C ALA A 259 -10.23 -11.25 -12.05
N PRO A 260 -9.33 -12.05 -11.45
CA PRO A 260 -8.47 -11.58 -10.38
C PRO A 260 -7.45 -10.53 -10.85
N VAL A 261 -6.95 -10.59 -12.09
CA VAL A 261 -6.06 -9.56 -12.64
C VAL A 261 -6.78 -8.21 -12.76
N VAL A 262 -8.03 -8.19 -13.25
CA VAL A 262 -8.84 -6.96 -13.32
C VAL A 262 -9.11 -6.40 -11.92
N ALA A 263 -9.46 -7.24 -10.95
CA ALA A 263 -9.70 -6.83 -9.58
C ALA A 263 -8.45 -6.19 -8.95
N LEU A 264 -7.29 -6.84 -9.07
CA LEU A 264 -6.01 -6.29 -8.58
C LEU A 264 -5.64 -4.99 -9.29
N SER A 265 -5.76 -4.96 -10.61
CA SER A 265 -5.41 -3.78 -11.43
C SER A 265 -6.28 -2.58 -11.09
N THR A 266 -7.60 -2.76 -10.93
CA THR A 266 -8.52 -1.67 -10.56
C THR A 266 -8.23 -1.13 -9.17
N LEU A 267 -7.84 -1.97 -8.20
CA LEU A 267 -7.41 -1.52 -6.88
C LEU A 267 -6.12 -0.70 -6.96
N ILE A 268 -5.09 -1.21 -7.65
CA ILE A 268 -3.80 -0.50 -7.81
C ILE A 268 -3.99 0.83 -8.53
N VAL A 269 -4.75 0.87 -9.63
CA VAL A 269 -5.09 2.11 -10.34
C VAL A 269 -5.84 3.07 -9.41
N GLY A 270 -6.81 2.57 -8.65
CA GLY A 270 -7.56 3.36 -7.68
C GLY A 270 -6.65 4.05 -6.64
N ILE A 271 -5.71 3.30 -6.06
CA ILE A 271 -4.75 3.82 -5.09
C ILE A 271 -3.83 4.87 -5.74
N ASN A 272 -3.30 4.61 -6.95
CA ASN A 272 -2.41 5.54 -7.64
C ASN A 272 -3.12 6.84 -8.03
N LEU A 273 -4.37 6.77 -8.54
CA LEU A 273 -5.17 7.96 -8.83
C LEU A 273 -5.48 8.77 -7.55
N THR A 274 -5.72 8.08 -6.44
CA THR A 274 -5.93 8.71 -5.13
C THR A 274 -4.67 9.40 -4.64
N ALA A 275 -3.50 8.75 -4.75
CA ALA A 275 -2.19 9.31 -4.39
C ALA A 275 -1.84 10.54 -5.23
N ASP A 276 -2.07 10.49 -6.55
CA ASP A 276 -1.83 11.62 -7.46
C ASP A 276 -2.76 12.81 -7.15
N ALA A 277 -4.06 12.54 -6.92
CA ALA A 277 -5.02 13.58 -6.53
C ALA A 277 -4.65 14.20 -5.17
N LEU A 278 -4.17 13.41 -4.23
CA LEU A 278 -3.68 13.88 -2.93
C LEU A 278 -2.45 14.77 -3.11
N ALA A 279 -1.45 14.35 -3.87
CA ALA A 279 -0.24 15.12 -4.16
C ALA A 279 -0.58 16.49 -4.77
N LYS A 280 -1.45 16.50 -5.79
CA LYS A 280 -1.92 17.74 -6.45
C LYS A 280 -2.71 18.65 -5.50
N THR A 281 -3.49 18.10 -4.60
CA THR A 281 -4.29 18.86 -3.63
C THR A 281 -3.41 19.49 -2.55
N LEU A 282 -2.33 18.80 -2.16
CA LEU A 282 -1.34 19.29 -1.20
C LEU A 282 -0.28 20.20 -1.82
N GLY A 283 -0.31 20.43 -3.15
CA GLY A 283 0.65 21.29 -3.85
C GLY A 283 2.03 20.67 -4.03
N LEU A 284 2.14 19.33 -3.94
CA LEU A 284 3.39 18.58 -4.06
C LEU A 284 3.66 18.11 -5.52
N ASP A 285 2.94 18.65 -6.49
CA ASP A 285 3.09 18.28 -7.90
C ASP A 285 4.30 18.97 -8.52
N HIS A 286 5.37 18.22 -8.72
CA HIS A 286 6.62 18.70 -9.34
C HIS A 286 6.46 19.08 -10.83
N SER A 287 5.34 18.73 -11.50
CA SER A 287 5.11 19.07 -12.91
C SER A 287 4.94 20.57 -13.15
N ARG A 288 4.63 21.36 -12.11
CA ARG A 288 4.52 22.83 -12.19
C ARG A 288 5.83 23.59 -11.97
N GLN A 289 6.88 22.94 -11.47
CA GLN A 289 8.19 23.59 -11.23
C GLN A 289 9.11 23.59 -12.46
N ALA A 290 8.75 22.87 -13.52
CA ALA A 290 9.55 22.76 -14.75
C ALA A 290 9.21 23.82 -15.82
N VAL A 291 8.35 24.82 -15.52
CA VAL A 291 7.86 25.82 -16.48
C VAL A 291 8.14 27.26 -15.97
N ILE A 292 9.22 27.49 -15.23
CA ILE A 292 9.72 28.86 -14.97
C ILE A 292 11.19 28.90 -15.32
#